data_bede696b1af7889f9ea022f860bda0dd
#
_entry.id   bede696b1af7889f9ea022f860bda0dd
#
_cell.length_a   1.000
_cell.length_b   1.000
_cell.length_c   1.000
_cell.angle_alpha   90.00
_cell.angle_beta   90.00
_cell.angle_gamma   90.00
#
_symmetry.space_group_name_H-M   'P 1'
#
loop_
_entity.id
_entity.type
_entity.pdbx_description
1 polymer ?
#
loop_
_entity_poly.entity_id
_entity_poly.type
_entity_poly.pdbx_seq_one_letter_code
_entity_poly.pdbx_strand_id
1 'polypeptide(L)'
;AFILPYKDGDNLITDEAARIISTIPIPSLVKIIRPIPPASVFQSADNLKYLSTIILYIAIRDRDFMDCQYLYMVNRPYNRISNINRFHHKLSPEGENVLALEITCHFNDNTWKNSDDELFEKSIVHLESDQIINRDEVKKFFSVRIKNAYPFYCLGYRENLAEILGHLEQTPNLTLIGRTGAFKYMDIDQCMEDTAGMIKRFKNEGTI
;
A
#
# COMPACT_ATOMS: atom_id res chain seq x y z
N ALA A 1 -9.90 -22.29 -17.56
CA ALA A 1 -9.56 -20.91 -17.91
C ALA A 1 -10.34 -19.93 -17.05
N PHE A 2 -9.82 -18.75 -16.84
CA PHE A 2 -10.51 -17.65 -16.18
C PHE A 2 -11.03 -16.70 -17.26
N ILE A 3 -12.20 -16.12 -17.01
CA ILE A 3 -12.79 -15.08 -17.86
C ILE A 3 -12.65 -13.75 -17.09
N LEU A 4 -11.98 -12.78 -17.69
CA LEU A 4 -11.62 -11.50 -17.09
C LEU A 4 -12.30 -10.36 -17.85
N PRO A 5 -13.51 -9.92 -17.46
CA PRO A 5 -14.09 -8.71 -17.98
C PRO A 5 -13.44 -7.48 -17.34
N TYR A 6 -12.98 -6.53 -18.15
CA TYR A 6 -12.41 -5.26 -17.67
C TYR A 6 -12.76 -4.11 -18.61
N LYS A 7 -12.58 -2.89 -18.14
CA LYS A 7 -12.79 -1.68 -18.95
C LYS A 7 -11.44 -1.15 -19.43
N ASP A 8 -11.38 -0.85 -20.73
CA ASP A 8 -10.32 -0.07 -21.35
C ASP A 8 -10.95 1.20 -21.93
N GLY A 9 -10.82 2.30 -21.22
CA GLY A 9 -11.62 3.50 -21.47
C GLY A 9 -13.13 3.20 -21.29
N ASP A 10 -13.91 3.46 -22.33
CA ASP A 10 -15.36 3.18 -22.36
C ASP A 10 -15.71 1.76 -22.85
N ASN A 11 -14.72 1.00 -23.33
CA ASN A 11 -14.94 -0.33 -23.87
C ASN A 11 -14.90 -1.40 -22.78
N LEU A 12 -15.87 -2.32 -22.78
CA LEU A 12 -15.82 -3.54 -21.99
C LEU A 12 -15.10 -4.62 -22.83
N ILE A 13 -13.95 -5.05 -22.32
CA ILE A 13 -13.14 -6.11 -22.93
C ILE A 13 -13.26 -7.37 -22.06
N THR A 14 -13.17 -8.53 -22.71
CA THR A 14 -13.14 -9.81 -22.01
C THR A 14 -11.98 -10.63 -22.53
N ASP A 15 -11.06 -10.98 -21.63
CA ASP A 15 -9.91 -11.85 -21.90
C ASP A 15 -10.09 -13.21 -21.24
N GLU A 16 -9.44 -14.22 -21.83
CA GLU A 16 -9.30 -15.53 -21.21
C GLU A 16 -7.86 -15.75 -20.71
N ALA A 17 -7.74 -16.31 -19.51
CA ALA A 17 -6.44 -16.63 -18.93
C ALA A 17 -6.43 -18.05 -18.36
N ALA A 18 -5.37 -18.80 -18.59
CA ALA A 18 -5.17 -20.13 -18.02
C ALA A 18 -4.82 -20.05 -16.52
N ARG A 19 -4.22 -18.94 -16.07
CA ARG A 19 -3.77 -18.68 -14.70
C ARG A 19 -3.99 -17.23 -14.33
N ILE A 20 -4.32 -16.99 -13.05
CA ILE A 20 -4.38 -15.65 -12.46
C ILE A 20 -3.37 -15.54 -11.31
N ILE A 21 -2.61 -14.46 -11.32
CA ILE A 21 -1.79 -14.00 -10.20
C ILE A 21 -2.45 -12.74 -9.65
N SER A 22 -3.03 -12.86 -8.46
CA SER A 22 -3.75 -11.75 -7.81
C SER A 22 -2.88 -11.01 -6.82
N THR A 23 -2.75 -9.70 -7.00
CA THR A 23 -2.08 -8.78 -6.08
C THR A 23 -3.06 -7.82 -5.40
N ILE A 24 -4.34 -7.84 -5.78
CA ILE A 24 -5.37 -6.97 -5.19
C ILE A 24 -5.72 -7.42 -3.78
N PRO A 25 -6.24 -6.54 -2.92
CA PRO A 25 -6.66 -6.91 -1.57
C PRO A 25 -7.63 -8.10 -1.57
N ILE A 26 -7.39 -9.08 -0.69
CA ILE A 26 -8.21 -10.30 -0.60
C ILE A 26 -9.72 -10.00 -0.51
N PRO A 27 -10.19 -9.05 0.31
CA PRO A 27 -11.62 -8.71 0.35
C PRO A 27 -12.17 -8.22 -1.00
N SER A 28 -11.34 -7.56 -1.81
CA SER A 28 -11.74 -7.14 -3.15
C SER A 28 -11.84 -8.32 -4.10
N LEU A 29 -10.89 -9.26 -4.03
CA LEU A 29 -10.92 -10.48 -4.83
C LEU A 29 -12.17 -11.32 -4.52
N VAL A 30 -12.48 -11.54 -3.24
CA VAL A 30 -13.67 -12.29 -2.80
C VAL A 30 -14.96 -11.71 -3.37
N LYS A 31 -15.04 -10.38 -3.51
CA LYS A 31 -16.23 -9.70 -4.06
C LYS A 31 -16.43 -9.88 -5.57
N ILE A 32 -15.36 -10.09 -6.31
CA ILE A 32 -15.41 -10.17 -7.77
C ILE A 32 -15.30 -11.59 -8.33
N ILE A 33 -14.75 -12.55 -7.57
CA ILE A 33 -14.56 -13.92 -8.04
C ILE A 33 -15.91 -14.63 -8.29
N ARG A 34 -15.93 -15.51 -9.29
CA ARG A 34 -17.09 -16.36 -9.62
C ARG A 34 -16.64 -17.83 -9.74
N PRO A 35 -17.46 -18.82 -9.32
CA PRO A 35 -18.79 -18.66 -8.71
C PRO A 35 -18.74 -17.86 -7.40
N ILE A 36 -19.88 -17.30 -7.00
CA ILE A 36 -20.00 -16.46 -5.78
C ILE A 36 -19.61 -17.29 -4.55
N PRO A 37 -18.64 -16.84 -3.74
CA PRO A 37 -18.25 -17.53 -2.51
C PRO A 37 -19.41 -17.66 -1.49
N PRO A 38 -19.35 -18.61 -0.55
CA PRO A 38 -20.31 -18.72 0.54
C PRO A 38 -20.36 -17.45 1.42
N ALA A 39 -21.50 -17.23 2.08
CA ALA A 39 -21.70 -16.07 2.95
C ALA A 39 -20.65 -15.96 4.07
N SER A 40 -20.20 -17.09 4.62
CA SER A 40 -19.15 -17.13 5.66
C SER A 40 -17.82 -16.56 5.16
N VAL A 41 -17.45 -16.87 3.91
CA VAL A 41 -16.23 -16.34 3.27
C VAL A 41 -16.34 -14.83 3.06
N PHE A 42 -17.52 -14.31 2.68
CA PHE A 42 -17.75 -12.86 2.62
C PHE A 42 -17.62 -12.19 3.98
N GLN A 43 -18.19 -12.80 5.02
CA GLN A 43 -18.08 -12.29 6.39
C GLN A 43 -16.62 -12.24 6.86
N SER A 44 -15.88 -13.31 6.62
CA SER A 44 -14.45 -13.38 6.93
C SER A 44 -13.65 -12.34 6.14
N ALA A 45 -13.98 -12.10 4.87
CA ALA A 45 -13.35 -11.07 4.06
C ALA A 45 -13.65 -9.65 4.58
N ASP A 46 -14.88 -9.37 5.02
CA ASP A 46 -15.23 -8.06 5.60
C ASP A 46 -14.57 -7.83 6.97
N ASN A 47 -14.16 -8.89 7.68
CA ASN A 47 -13.41 -8.83 8.92
C ASN A 47 -11.92 -8.56 8.72
N LEU A 48 -11.34 -8.87 7.54
CA LEU A 48 -9.97 -8.50 7.23
C LEU A 48 -9.84 -6.99 7.02
N LYS A 49 -8.97 -6.37 7.79
CA LYS A 49 -8.76 -4.91 7.76
C LYS A 49 -7.40 -4.57 7.20
N TYR A 50 -7.33 -3.42 6.54
CA TYR A 50 -6.09 -2.79 6.10
C TYR A 50 -5.98 -1.40 6.73
N LEU A 51 -4.75 -1.01 7.07
CA LEU A 51 -4.43 0.38 7.35
C LEU A 51 -4.27 1.14 6.04
N SER A 52 -4.71 2.37 6.05
CA SER A 52 -4.47 3.34 5.00
C SER A 52 -3.24 4.18 5.35
N THR A 53 -2.65 4.77 4.35
CA THR A 53 -1.52 5.68 4.51
C THR A 53 -1.73 6.90 3.64
N ILE A 54 -1.46 8.06 4.20
CA ILE A 54 -1.31 9.31 3.48
C ILE A 54 0.17 9.63 3.45
N ILE A 55 0.70 9.92 2.28
CA ILE A 55 2.05 10.43 2.12
C ILE A 55 1.93 11.92 1.81
N LEU A 56 2.29 12.76 2.77
CA LEU A 56 2.38 14.20 2.56
C LEU A 56 3.78 14.55 2.08
N TYR A 57 3.90 14.94 0.82
CA TYR A 57 5.14 15.42 0.22
C TYR A 57 5.28 16.91 0.46
N ILE A 58 6.45 17.35 0.94
CA ILE A 58 6.80 18.74 1.19
C ILE A 58 8.10 19.04 0.45
N ALA A 59 8.04 19.86 -0.58
CA ALA A 59 9.21 20.35 -1.29
C ALA A 59 9.75 21.62 -0.61
N ILE A 60 11.04 21.61 -0.33
CA ILE A 60 11.77 22.74 0.28
C ILE A 60 12.90 23.20 -0.63
N ARG A 61 13.52 24.34 -0.30
CA ARG A 61 14.78 24.75 -0.93
C ARG A 61 15.84 23.68 -0.74
N ASP A 62 16.74 23.56 -1.72
CA ASP A 62 17.80 22.54 -1.67
C ASP A 62 18.72 22.78 -0.48
N ARG A 63 18.53 21.99 0.57
CA ARG A 63 19.43 21.82 1.70
C ARG A 63 19.30 20.43 2.27
N ASP A 64 20.36 19.96 2.84
CA ASP A 64 20.37 18.71 3.57
C ASP A 64 19.80 18.93 4.97
N PHE A 65 18.59 18.44 5.21
CA PHE A 65 17.87 18.59 6.48
C PHE A 65 17.99 17.38 7.39
N MET A 66 18.49 16.25 6.84
CA MET A 66 18.59 14.98 7.56
C MET A 66 19.65 14.10 6.88
N ASP A 67 20.59 13.55 7.64
CA ASP A 67 21.71 12.74 7.13
C ASP A 67 21.37 11.26 6.88
N CYS A 68 20.11 10.86 7.13
CA CYS A 68 19.59 9.52 6.88
C CYS A 68 18.44 9.53 5.88
N GLN A 69 18.10 8.34 5.36
CA GLN A 69 16.98 8.15 4.43
C GLN A 69 15.63 8.20 5.15
N TYR A 70 15.57 7.64 6.36
CA TYR A 70 14.36 7.52 7.17
C TYR A 70 14.61 7.96 8.60
N LEU A 71 13.62 8.65 9.16
CA LEU A 71 13.52 8.94 10.58
C LEU A 71 12.13 8.51 11.05
N TYR A 72 12.07 7.58 12.01
CA TYR A 72 10.83 7.17 12.64
C TYR A 72 10.48 8.10 13.80
N MET A 73 9.22 8.50 13.85
CA MET A 73 8.73 9.51 14.78
C MET A 73 7.75 8.90 15.79
N VAL A 74 7.87 9.33 17.04
CA VAL A 74 6.96 8.95 18.13
C VAL A 74 6.24 10.21 18.62
N ASN A 75 4.95 10.10 18.92
CA ASN A 75 4.13 11.23 19.39
C ASN A 75 4.08 12.41 18.40
N ARG A 76 4.02 12.08 17.08
CA ARG A 76 3.85 13.04 16.00
C ARG A 76 2.63 12.64 15.15
N PRO A 77 2.04 13.56 14.38
CA PRO A 77 0.94 13.23 13.46
C PRO A 77 1.37 12.33 12.28
N TYR A 78 2.64 12.06 12.14
CA TYR A 78 3.26 11.17 11.14
C TYR A 78 4.20 10.17 11.82
N ASN A 79 4.29 8.98 11.23
CA ASN A 79 5.10 7.87 11.78
C ASN A 79 6.54 7.89 11.30
N ARG A 80 6.77 8.42 10.08
CA ARG A 80 8.07 8.41 9.43
C ARG A 80 8.25 9.64 8.55
N ILE A 81 9.47 10.17 8.56
CA ILE A 81 9.97 11.17 7.61
C ILE A 81 10.93 10.45 6.67
N SER A 82 10.80 10.67 5.37
CA SER A 82 11.77 10.21 4.38
C SER A 82 12.41 11.41 3.71
N ASN A 83 13.75 11.40 3.58
CA ASN A 83 14.50 12.34 2.78
C ASN A 83 14.68 11.75 1.38
N ILE A 84 13.93 12.26 0.41
CA ILE A 84 13.87 11.67 -0.95
C ILE A 84 15.22 11.81 -1.67
N ASN A 85 15.96 12.90 -1.47
CA ASN A 85 17.26 13.11 -2.10
C ASN A 85 18.33 12.13 -1.61
N ARG A 86 18.17 11.57 -0.39
CA ARG A 86 19.08 10.55 0.15
C ARG A 86 18.93 9.18 -0.51
N PHE A 87 17.81 8.92 -1.20
CA PHE A 87 17.71 7.73 -2.06
C PHE A 87 18.43 7.97 -3.39
N HIS A 88 18.14 9.08 -4.04
CA HIS A 88 18.80 9.50 -5.26
C HIS A 88 18.51 10.98 -5.55
N HIS A 89 19.53 11.77 -5.86
CA HIS A 89 19.42 13.21 -6.10
C HIS A 89 18.49 13.60 -7.27
N LYS A 90 18.25 12.70 -8.23
CA LYS A 90 17.32 12.93 -9.36
C LYS A 90 15.86 12.66 -9.05
N LEU A 91 15.51 12.27 -7.82
CA LEU A 91 14.13 12.06 -7.41
C LEU A 91 13.41 13.35 -7.02
N SER A 92 14.16 14.45 -6.86
CA SER A 92 13.61 15.80 -6.64
C SER A 92 13.99 16.71 -7.80
N PRO A 93 13.22 17.78 -8.07
CA PRO A 93 13.61 18.81 -9.01
C PRO A 93 14.95 19.44 -8.64
N GLU A 94 15.68 19.98 -9.62
CA GLU A 94 16.92 20.69 -9.37
C GLU A 94 16.68 21.91 -8.48
N GLY A 95 17.55 22.12 -7.47
CA GLY A 95 17.42 23.20 -6.49
C GLY A 95 16.30 22.97 -5.47
N GLU A 96 15.81 21.72 -5.33
CA GLU A 96 14.82 21.33 -4.32
C GLU A 96 15.23 20.02 -3.60
N ASN A 97 14.80 19.91 -2.35
CA ASN A 97 14.76 18.65 -1.63
C ASN A 97 13.31 18.33 -1.23
N VAL A 98 12.98 17.07 -1.07
CA VAL A 98 11.61 16.63 -0.75
C VAL A 98 11.59 15.77 0.49
N LEU A 99 10.76 16.16 1.46
CA LEU A 99 10.35 15.31 2.56
C LEU A 99 9.09 14.57 2.17
N ALA A 100 8.99 13.29 2.55
CA ALA A 100 7.76 12.54 2.51
C ALA A 100 7.39 12.12 3.93
N LEU A 101 6.26 12.63 4.43
CA LEU A 101 5.72 12.27 5.75
C LEU A 101 4.70 11.15 5.60
N GLU A 102 4.94 10.02 6.23
CA GLU A 102 4.01 8.91 6.25
C GLU A 102 3.05 9.02 7.43
N ILE A 103 1.76 9.14 7.12
CA ILE A 103 0.67 9.30 8.09
C ILE A 103 -0.22 8.08 7.99
N THR A 104 -0.08 7.16 8.96
CA THR A 104 -0.92 5.95 9.02
C THR A 104 -2.27 6.29 9.64
N CYS A 105 -3.35 5.82 9.02
CA CYS A 105 -4.73 6.08 9.46
C CYS A 105 -5.66 4.94 9.05
N HIS A 106 -6.94 5.01 9.45
CA HIS A 106 -7.98 4.14 8.91
C HIS A 106 -8.69 4.83 7.73
N PHE A 107 -9.09 4.03 6.76
CA PHE A 107 -9.89 4.54 5.65
C PHE A 107 -11.16 5.23 6.13
N ASN A 108 -11.41 6.46 5.69
CA ASN A 108 -12.54 7.31 6.07
C ASN A 108 -12.56 7.82 7.51
N ASP A 109 -11.50 7.65 8.31
CA ASP A 109 -11.40 8.33 9.59
C ASP A 109 -11.16 9.86 9.43
N ASN A 110 -11.05 10.57 10.55
CA ASN A 110 -10.85 12.03 10.53
C ASN A 110 -9.51 12.42 9.90
N THR A 111 -8.45 11.62 10.12
CA THR A 111 -7.14 11.86 9.53
C THR A 111 -7.16 11.68 8.01
N TRP A 112 -7.82 10.62 7.53
CA TRP A 112 -7.99 10.37 6.09
C TRP A 112 -8.73 11.49 5.37
N LYS A 113 -9.68 12.15 6.03
CA LYS A 113 -10.52 13.21 5.45
C LYS A 113 -9.90 14.60 5.48
N ASN A 114 -8.80 14.79 6.21
CA ASN A 114 -8.12 16.09 6.23
C ASN A 114 -7.70 16.51 4.83
N SER A 115 -7.83 17.80 4.52
CA SER A 115 -7.25 18.40 3.34
C SER A 115 -5.71 18.39 3.40
N ASP A 116 -5.06 18.67 2.28
CA ASP A 116 -3.60 18.80 2.24
C ASP A 116 -3.12 19.94 3.14
N ASP A 117 -3.86 21.06 3.19
CA ASP A 117 -3.57 22.18 4.07
C ASP A 117 -3.68 21.78 5.55
N GLU A 118 -4.73 21.05 5.94
CA GLU A 118 -4.88 20.58 7.33
C GLU A 118 -3.79 19.60 7.74
N LEU A 119 -3.38 18.69 6.83
CA LEU A 119 -2.27 17.77 7.07
C LEU A 119 -0.95 18.53 7.21
N PHE A 120 -0.72 19.52 6.35
CA PHE A 120 0.46 20.37 6.39
C PHE A 120 0.51 21.19 7.69
N GLU A 121 -0.54 21.89 8.04
CA GLU A 121 -0.59 22.71 9.26
C GLU A 121 -0.35 21.90 10.54
N LYS A 122 -0.92 20.69 10.62
CA LYS A 122 -0.69 19.77 11.72
C LYS A 122 0.75 19.24 11.79
N SER A 123 1.42 19.14 10.65
CA SER A 123 2.76 18.57 10.57
C SER A 123 3.86 19.61 10.76
N ILE A 124 3.70 20.79 10.17
CA ILE A 124 4.78 21.81 10.12
C ILE A 124 5.19 22.30 11.52
N VAL A 125 4.22 22.46 12.43
CA VAL A 125 4.50 22.90 13.81
C VAL A 125 5.44 21.92 14.55
N HIS A 126 5.35 20.62 14.22
CA HIS A 126 6.22 19.61 14.78
C HIS A 126 7.58 19.59 14.08
N LEU A 127 7.60 19.73 12.74
CA LEU A 127 8.85 19.79 11.98
C LEU A 127 9.72 21.00 12.40
N GLU A 128 9.08 22.14 12.68
CA GLU A 128 9.76 23.33 13.22
C GLU A 128 10.26 23.09 14.65
N SER A 129 9.43 22.52 15.54
CA SER A 129 9.83 22.24 16.93
C SER A 129 10.97 21.23 17.03
N ASP A 130 11.01 20.28 16.10
CA ASP A 130 12.06 19.27 16.00
C ASP A 130 13.28 19.76 15.19
N GLN A 131 13.28 21.02 14.74
CA GLN A 131 14.35 21.67 13.97
C GLN A 131 14.71 20.95 12.66
N ILE A 132 13.74 20.27 12.04
CA ILE A 132 13.92 19.54 10.78
C ILE A 132 13.85 20.50 9.62
N ILE A 133 12.75 21.26 9.50
CA ILE A 133 12.56 22.35 8.52
C ILE A 133 11.76 23.48 9.16
N ASN A 134 11.84 24.67 8.57
CA ASN A 134 10.99 25.82 8.89
C ASN A 134 9.97 26.07 7.77
N ARG A 135 8.85 26.68 8.11
CA ARG A 135 7.78 27.01 7.18
C ARG A 135 8.24 27.87 5.99
N ASP A 136 9.14 28.81 6.22
CA ASP A 136 9.67 29.71 5.18
C ASP A 136 10.56 29.00 4.14
N GLU A 137 11.00 27.76 4.42
CA GLU A 137 11.73 26.93 3.49
C GLU A 137 10.81 26.19 2.50
N VAL A 138 9.50 26.10 2.82
CA VAL A 138 8.53 25.30 2.05
C VAL A 138 8.15 26.02 0.76
N LYS A 139 8.30 25.33 -0.36
CA LYS A 139 7.91 25.82 -1.69
C LYS A 139 6.51 25.34 -2.08
N LYS A 140 6.20 24.07 -1.82
CA LYS A 140 4.91 23.44 -2.13
C LYS A 140 4.73 22.15 -1.33
N PHE A 141 3.49 21.72 -1.22
CA PHE A 141 3.15 20.41 -0.64
C PHE A 141 1.92 19.84 -1.34
N PHE A 142 1.77 18.53 -1.26
CA PHE A 142 0.60 17.78 -1.70
C PHE A 142 0.58 16.41 -1.04
N SER A 143 -0.56 15.74 -1.00
CA SER A 143 -0.63 14.38 -0.47
C SER A 143 -1.07 13.33 -1.50
N VAL A 144 -0.60 12.11 -1.28
CA VAL A 144 -1.05 10.89 -1.98
C VAL A 144 -1.67 9.95 -0.96
N ARG A 145 -2.85 9.42 -1.26
CA ARG A 145 -3.60 8.54 -0.37
C ARG A 145 -3.62 7.11 -0.88
N ILE A 146 -3.24 6.16 -0.02
CA ILE A 146 -3.21 4.73 -0.31
C ILE A 146 -4.18 4.04 0.63
N LYS A 147 -5.32 3.60 0.11
CA LYS A 147 -6.42 3.02 0.90
C LYS A 147 -6.04 1.74 1.64
N ASN A 148 -5.33 0.84 0.98
CA ASN A 148 -4.97 -0.48 1.51
C ASN A 148 -3.44 -0.63 1.49
N ALA A 149 -2.75 0.10 2.38
CA ALA A 149 -1.28 0.12 2.40
C ALA A 149 -0.70 -1.09 3.16
N TYR A 150 -1.29 -1.43 4.31
CA TYR A 150 -0.77 -2.48 5.19
C TYR A 150 -1.89 -3.40 5.67
N PRO A 151 -1.70 -4.74 5.68
CA PRO A 151 -2.56 -5.64 6.41
C PRO A 151 -2.60 -5.26 7.90
N PHE A 152 -3.78 -5.18 8.49
CA PHE A 152 -3.94 -4.89 9.91
C PHE A 152 -4.26 -6.17 10.67
N TYR A 153 -3.31 -6.65 11.46
CA TYR A 153 -3.41 -7.89 12.22
C TYR A 153 -4.20 -7.69 13.51
N CYS A 154 -5.52 -7.51 13.39
CA CYS A 154 -6.43 -7.45 14.53
C CYS A 154 -6.70 -8.85 15.09
N LEU A 155 -7.28 -8.93 16.30
CA LEU A 155 -7.67 -10.22 16.89
C LEU A 155 -8.64 -10.96 15.95
N GLY A 156 -8.42 -12.27 15.76
CA GLY A 156 -9.25 -13.11 14.90
C GLY A 156 -8.92 -13.04 13.40
N TYR A 157 -7.89 -12.26 12.98
CA TYR A 157 -7.55 -12.17 11.55
C TYR A 157 -7.09 -13.50 10.96
N ARG A 158 -6.42 -14.37 11.74
CA ARG A 158 -5.88 -15.65 11.26
C ARG A 158 -6.99 -16.60 10.88
N GLU A 159 -8.01 -16.68 11.69
CA GLU A 159 -9.19 -17.54 11.47
C GLU A 159 -9.95 -17.07 10.22
N ASN A 160 -10.21 -15.76 10.11
CA ASN A 160 -10.84 -15.19 8.93
C ASN A 160 -9.99 -15.42 7.66
N LEU A 161 -8.67 -15.22 7.74
CA LEU A 161 -7.77 -15.44 6.61
C LEU A 161 -7.75 -16.93 6.20
N ALA A 162 -7.67 -17.85 7.17
CA ALA A 162 -7.65 -19.29 6.90
C ALA A 162 -8.93 -19.77 6.18
N GLU A 163 -10.11 -19.30 6.60
CA GLU A 163 -11.37 -19.62 5.93
C GLU A 163 -11.39 -19.14 4.47
N ILE A 164 -10.93 -17.91 4.22
CA ILE A 164 -10.88 -17.38 2.87
C ILE A 164 -9.89 -18.15 2.00
N LEU A 165 -8.67 -18.41 2.52
CA LEU A 165 -7.65 -19.15 1.79
C LEU A 165 -8.10 -20.56 1.46
N GLY A 166 -8.71 -21.28 2.42
CA GLY A 166 -9.25 -22.63 2.21
C GLY A 166 -10.33 -22.67 1.12
N HIS A 167 -11.12 -21.60 0.95
CA HIS A 167 -12.05 -21.47 -0.16
C HIS A 167 -11.33 -21.18 -1.49
N LEU A 168 -10.40 -20.22 -1.51
CA LEU A 168 -9.70 -19.78 -2.73
C LEU A 168 -8.73 -20.86 -3.25
N GLU A 169 -8.17 -21.73 -2.41
CA GLU A 169 -7.34 -22.88 -2.78
C GLU A 169 -8.08 -23.90 -3.64
N GLN A 170 -9.42 -23.92 -3.57
CA GLN A 170 -10.25 -24.77 -4.43
C GLN A 170 -10.33 -24.22 -5.88
N THR A 171 -9.83 -23.01 -6.13
CA THR A 171 -9.78 -22.39 -7.46
C THR A 171 -8.42 -22.74 -8.11
N PRO A 172 -8.38 -23.70 -9.05
CA PRO A 172 -7.11 -24.09 -9.66
C PRO A 172 -6.50 -22.93 -10.44
N ASN A 173 -5.17 -22.84 -10.40
CA ASN A 173 -4.40 -21.81 -11.10
C ASN A 173 -4.64 -20.34 -10.63
N LEU A 174 -5.25 -20.15 -9.47
CA LEU A 174 -5.26 -18.84 -8.78
C LEU A 174 -4.08 -18.79 -7.79
N THR A 175 -3.26 -17.75 -7.90
CA THR A 175 -2.14 -17.52 -6.98
C THR A 175 -2.28 -16.13 -6.36
N LEU A 176 -2.22 -16.06 -5.03
CA LEU A 176 -2.21 -14.80 -4.28
C LEU A 176 -0.76 -14.43 -3.96
N ILE A 177 -0.37 -13.18 -4.21
CA ILE A 177 1.00 -12.72 -4.00
C ILE A 177 1.05 -11.24 -3.61
N GLY A 178 2.16 -10.84 -3.00
CA GLY A 178 2.41 -9.47 -2.57
C GLY A 178 1.71 -9.11 -1.27
N ARG A 179 2.12 -7.99 -0.69
CA ARG A 179 1.68 -7.52 0.64
C ARG A 179 0.16 -7.48 0.80
N THR A 180 -0.55 -6.93 -0.16
CA THR A 180 -2.01 -6.79 -0.13
C THR A 180 -2.74 -8.03 -0.60
N GLY A 181 -2.25 -8.67 -1.66
CA GLY A 181 -2.88 -9.85 -2.25
C GLY A 181 -2.76 -11.12 -1.42
N ALA A 182 -1.68 -11.27 -0.65
CA ALA A 182 -1.48 -12.39 0.26
C ALA A 182 -1.83 -12.07 1.72
N PHE A 183 -2.31 -10.85 2.02
CA PHE A 183 -2.56 -10.35 3.38
C PHE A 183 -1.35 -10.56 4.31
N LYS A 184 -0.17 -10.20 3.85
CA LYS A 184 1.09 -10.47 4.53
C LYS A 184 1.94 -9.22 4.61
N TYR A 185 2.34 -8.81 5.82
CA TYR A 185 3.27 -7.70 5.97
C TYR A 185 4.63 -8.12 5.42
N MET A 186 5.07 -7.46 4.36
CA MET A 186 6.32 -7.74 3.66
C MET A 186 6.96 -6.44 3.18
N ASP A 187 8.28 -6.39 3.20
CA ASP A 187 9.05 -5.36 2.52
C ASP A 187 9.30 -5.73 1.05
N ILE A 188 9.91 -4.81 0.29
CA ILE A 188 10.08 -4.98 -1.16
C ILE A 188 10.93 -6.20 -1.49
N ASP A 189 12.02 -6.43 -0.76
CA ASP A 189 12.91 -7.59 -0.90
C ASP A 189 12.17 -8.90 -0.67
N GLN A 190 11.34 -8.97 0.36
CA GLN A 190 10.50 -10.14 0.66
C GLN A 190 9.44 -10.37 -0.43
N CYS A 191 8.84 -9.31 -1.00
CA CYS A 191 7.95 -9.44 -2.14
C CYS A 191 8.67 -9.98 -3.38
N MET A 192 9.93 -9.58 -3.61
CA MET A 192 10.76 -10.08 -4.70
C MET A 192 11.12 -11.55 -4.48
N GLU A 193 11.47 -11.95 -3.27
CA GLU A 193 11.76 -13.35 -2.90
C GLU A 193 10.55 -14.25 -3.09
N ASP A 194 9.37 -13.85 -2.59
CA ASP A 194 8.10 -14.57 -2.79
C ASP A 194 7.80 -14.76 -4.29
N THR A 195 8.03 -13.72 -5.10
CA THR A 195 7.82 -13.76 -6.55
C THR A 195 8.78 -14.73 -7.22
N ALA A 196 10.07 -14.69 -6.86
CA ALA A 196 11.07 -15.62 -7.38
C ALA A 196 10.73 -17.07 -7.01
N GLY A 197 10.28 -17.31 -5.78
CA GLY A 197 9.79 -18.61 -5.32
C GLY A 197 8.58 -19.13 -6.11
N MET A 198 7.63 -18.25 -6.40
CA MET A 198 6.46 -18.57 -7.24
C MET A 198 6.89 -18.97 -8.66
N ILE A 199 7.76 -18.20 -9.30
CA ILE A 199 8.25 -18.50 -10.65
C ILE A 199 9.00 -19.85 -10.68
N LYS A 200 9.82 -20.14 -9.67
CA LYS A 200 10.52 -21.43 -9.57
C LYS A 200 9.53 -22.60 -9.48
N ARG A 201 8.45 -22.48 -8.71
CA ARG A 201 7.39 -23.50 -8.66
C ARG A 201 6.75 -23.70 -10.02
N PHE A 202 6.34 -22.62 -10.70
CA PHE A 202 5.70 -22.71 -12.01
C PHE A 202 6.59 -23.38 -13.06
N LYS A 203 7.90 -23.12 -13.06
CA LYS A 203 8.87 -23.80 -13.93
C LYS A 203 8.94 -25.30 -13.63
N ASN A 204 8.99 -25.68 -12.36
CA ASN A 204 9.04 -27.09 -11.96
C ASN A 204 7.75 -27.85 -12.33
N GLU A 205 6.61 -27.17 -12.33
CA GLU A 205 5.30 -27.72 -12.75
C GLU A 205 5.11 -27.73 -14.28
N GLY A 206 6.07 -27.19 -15.05
CA GLY A 206 5.97 -27.10 -16.50
C GLY A 206 4.83 -26.16 -16.97
N THR A 207 4.48 -25.17 -16.15
CA THR A 207 3.34 -24.27 -16.42
C THR A 207 3.78 -22.92 -17.02
N ILE A 208 5.11 -22.67 -17.08
CA ILE A 208 5.77 -21.55 -17.80
C ILE A 208 7.11 -22.02 -18.32
#